data_a971a2e117e81c8a3aef26e57bc773ea
#
_entry.id   a971a2e117e81c8a3aef26e57bc773ea
#
_cell.length_a   1.000
_cell.length_b   1.000
_cell.length_c   1.000
_cell.angle_alpha   90.00
_cell.angle_beta   90.00
_cell.angle_gamma   90.00
#
_symmetry.space_group_name_H-M   'P 1'
#
loop_
_entity.id
_entity.type
_entity.pdbx_description
1 polymer ?
#
loop_
_entity_poly.entity_id
_entity_poly.type
_entity_poly.pdbx_seq_one_letter_code
_entity_poly.pdbx_strand_id
1 'polypeptide(L)'
;APRGRGGAGAPAVGATAGRLGGLAAGLLGAAVLVLLACADQAVVVDGVGAVAAAKRSVRLPVRRPVAVLGYVAVAVGGVVVAVVVGGVAATAGAPRVAALVGTLLVPPVVDGFKTALYAELGLPSAPATGPSSTGRRVRSAFGGGLRSVGGFVRGHPVANLASLACVTAAGAAGWVAANATGIDLPVGGDVGGVFGAVPVGTFLNLAANNWLVAADLAYSGLAAGVPAVVSLGLNGLVIGAVAGVVDPLAFVALVAPHGVIEIPAIVIAGAAGLHLGGVGIGALRGRHGDGDVAAAIRRIYRVLLGLVPLFVVAAFVEAFLTPAVAAAGLGRGARPPRAAGPGPPPPGRTFPGSARAPPRAL
;
A
#
# COMPACT_ATOMS: atom_id res chain seq x y z
N ALA A 1 -30.79 -33.01 -46.71
CA ALA A 1 -30.28 -31.99 -45.81
C ALA A 1 -28.92 -32.45 -45.21
N PRO A 2 -27.81 -31.73 -45.44
CA PRO A 2 -26.53 -32.06 -44.80
C PRO A 2 -26.43 -31.40 -43.45
N ARG A 3 -26.11 -32.18 -42.43
CA ARG A 3 -25.82 -31.73 -41.05
C ARG A 3 -24.46 -31.05 -41.04
N GLY A 4 -24.46 -29.74 -40.72
CA GLY A 4 -23.23 -28.98 -40.42
C GLY A 4 -22.57 -29.48 -39.14
N ARG A 5 -21.35 -29.96 -39.25
CA ARG A 5 -20.43 -30.15 -38.11
C ARG A 5 -19.82 -28.80 -37.76
N GLY A 6 -20.35 -28.14 -36.75
CA GLY A 6 -19.84 -26.89 -36.19
C GLY A 6 -18.51 -27.13 -35.49
N GLY A 7 -17.53 -26.31 -35.84
CA GLY A 7 -16.18 -26.31 -35.29
C GLY A 7 -16.12 -25.79 -33.83
N ALA A 8 -16.03 -26.72 -32.88
CA ALA A 8 -15.82 -26.43 -31.45
C ALA A 8 -14.33 -26.42 -31.06
N GLY A 9 -13.38 -26.36 -31.99
CA GLY A 9 -11.95 -26.51 -31.73
C GLY A 9 -11.14 -25.19 -31.60
N ALA A 10 -11.61 -24.10 -32.19
CA ALA A 10 -10.78 -22.90 -32.32
C ALA A 10 -10.52 -22.09 -31.01
N PRO A 11 -11.48 -21.91 -30.08
CA PRO A 11 -11.21 -21.12 -28.88
C PRO A 11 -10.31 -21.82 -27.84
N ALA A 12 -10.29 -23.15 -27.79
CA ALA A 12 -9.45 -23.90 -26.86
C ALA A 12 -7.97 -23.88 -27.25
N VAL A 13 -7.66 -23.92 -28.56
CA VAL A 13 -6.28 -23.85 -29.06
C VAL A 13 -5.66 -22.47 -28.83
N GLY A 14 -6.43 -21.38 -29.01
CA GLY A 14 -5.97 -20.02 -28.74
C GLY A 14 -5.68 -19.77 -27.25
N ALA A 15 -6.52 -20.30 -26.34
CA ALA A 15 -6.33 -20.19 -24.92
C ALA A 15 -5.11 -20.98 -24.41
N THR A 16 -4.85 -22.16 -24.94
CA THR A 16 -3.66 -22.96 -24.60
C THR A 16 -2.37 -22.35 -25.15
N ALA A 17 -2.37 -21.82 -26.36
CA ALA A 17 -1.22 -21.12 -26.93
C ALA A 17 -0.88 -19.85 -26.12
N GLY A 18 -1.87 -19.07 -25.70
CA GLY A 18 -1.69 -17.90 -24.82
C GLY A 18 -1.11 -18.27 -23.44
N ARG A 19 -1.57 -19.36 -22.83
CA ARG A 19 -1.02 -19.88 -21.57
C ARG A 19 0.42 -20.35 -21.69
N LEU A 20 0.74 -21.10 -22.76
CA LEU A 20 2.10 -21.56 -23.03
C LEU A 20 3.05 -20.40 -23.31
N GLY A 21 2.59 -19.38 -24.08
CA GLY A 21 3.35 -18.16 -24.32
C GLY A 21 3.63 -17.38 -23.02
N GLY A 22 2.64 -17.26 -22.16
CA GLY A 22 2.79 -16.63 -20.84
C GLY A 22 3.76 -17.36 -19.92
N LEU A 23 3.70 -18.70 -19.89
CA LEU A 23 4.64 -19.54 -19.13
C LEU A 23 6.06 -19.41 -19.67
N ALA A 24 6.25 -19.45 -20.99
CA ALA A 24 7.56 -19.28 -21.61
C ALA A 24 8.16 -17.90 -21.32
N ALA A 25 7.37 -16.83 -21.42
CA ALA A 25 7.80 -15.48 -21.07
C ALA A 25 8.15 -15.36 -19.57
N GLY A 26 7.37 -15.98 -18.69
CA GLY A 26 7.64 -16.02 -17.25
C GLY A 26 8.95 -16.77 -16.92
N LEU A 27 9.17 -17.92 -17.54
CA LEU A 27 10.41 -18.69 -17.36
C LEU A 27 11.64 -17.96 -17.90
N LEU A 28 11.51 -17.30 -19.06
CA LEU A 28 12.58 -16.46 -19.59
C LEU A 28 12.90 -15.29 -18.67
N GLY A 29 11.87 -14.60 -18.16
CA GLY A 29 12.04 -13.52 -17.18
C GLY A 29 12.73 -14.02 -15.91
N ALA A 30 12.32 -15.14 -15.35
CA ALA A 30 12.95 -15.76 -14.20
C ALA A 30 14.41 -16.13 -14.45
N ALA A 31 14.72 -16.68 -15.63
CA ALA A 31 16.09 -17.00 -16.02
C ALA A 31 16.97 -15.75 -16.09
N VAL A 32 16.47 -14.67 -16.69
CA VAL A 32 17.18 -13.37 -16.75
C VAL A 32 17.42 -12.81 -15.34
N LEU A 33 16.42 -12.87 -14.46
CA LEU A 33 16.56 -12.43 -13.07
C LEU A 33 17.63 -13.23 -12.32
N VAL A 34 17.69 -14.54 -12.50
CA VAL A 34 18.74 -15.39 -11.88
C VAL A 34 20.11 -15.09 -12.47
N LEU A 35 20.23 -14.91 -13.79
CA LEU A 35 21.48 -14.60 -14.46
C LEU A 35 22.04 -13.23 -14.02
N LEU A 36 21.18 -12.25 -13.74
CA LEU A 36 21.58 -10.90 -13.32
C LEU A 36 21.51 -10.71 -11.80
N ALA A 37 21.18 -11.75 -11.04
CA ALA A 37 20.92 -11.67 -9.61
C ALA A 37 22.05 -11.07 -8.77
N CYS A 38 23.30 -11.23 -9.18
CA CYS A 38 24.48 -10.75 -8.47
C CYS A 38 25.17 -9.56 -9.16
N ALA A 39 24.49 -8.90 -10.11
CA ALA A 39 25.08 -7.75 -10.80
C ALA A 39 25.28 -6.54 -9.85
N ASP A 40 24.33 -6.32 -8.95
CA ASP A 40 24.39 -5.31 -7.89
C ASP A 40 25.56 -5.57 -6.92
N GLN A 41 25.78 -6.83 -6.51
CA GLN A 41 26.94 -7.19 -5.69
C GLN A 41 28.27 -6.95 -6.43
N ALA A 42 28.34 -7.24 -7.73
CA ALA A 42 29.54 -6.97 -8.52
C ALA A 42 29.86 -5.48 -8.60
N VAL A 43 28.84 -4.61 -8.70
CA VAL A 43 29.04 -3.16 -8.65
C VAL A 43 29.57 -2.72 -7.28
N VAL A 44 28.96 -3.23 -6.18
CA VAL A 44 29.25 -2.77 -4.83
C VAL A 44 30.56 -3.37 -4.29
N VAL A 45 30.79 -4.67 -4.52
CA VAL A 45 31.96 -5.37 -3.96
C VAL A 45 33.20 -5.17 -4.81
N ASP A 46 33.07 -5.24 -6.14
CA ASP A 46 34.21 -5.18 -7.06
C ASP A 46 34.43 -3.76 -7.63
N GLY A 47 33.53 -2.82 -7.41
CA GLY A 47 33.61 -1.45 -7.93
C GLY A 47 33.57 -1.33 -9.46
N VAL A 48 32.92 -2.30 -10.14
CA VAL A 48 32.91 -2.34 -11.61
C VAL A 48 31.67 -1.68 -12.19
N GLY A 49 31.76 -1.16 -13.42
CA GLY A 49 30.62 -0.57 -14.12
C GLY A 49 29.56 -1.62 -14.50
N ALA A 50 28.34 -1.16 -14.79
CA ALA A 50 27.14 -1.98 -14.97
C ALA A 50 27.31 -3.13 -16.00
N VAL A 51 27.95 -2.87 -17.15
CA VAL A 51 28.17 -3.90 -18.18
C VAL A 51 29.12 -4.99 -17.70
N ALA A 52 30.18 -4.61 -16.99
CA ALA A 52 31.13 -5.56 -16.42
C ALA A 52 30.48 -6.38 -15.28
N ALA A 53 29.65 -5.73 -14.46
CA ALA A 53 28.87 -6.36 -13.41
C ALA A 53 27.90 -7.41 -13.98
N ALA A 54 27.12 -7.07 -15.01
CA ALA A 54 26.24 -8.01 -15.70
C ALA A 54 27.01 -9.22 -16.26
N LYS A 55 28.15 -9.00 -16.92
CA LYS A 55 29.01 -10.10 -17.42
C LYS A 55 29.53 -11.01 -16.31
N ARG A 56 29.87 -10.45 -15.14
CA ARG A 56 30.30 -11.24 -13.95
C ARG A 56 29.14 -12.04 -13.39
N SER A 57 27.97 -11.42 -13.25
CA SER A 57 26.77 -12.08 -12.74
C SER A 57 26.37 -13.28 -13.61
N VAL A 58 26.32 -13.12 -14.93
CA VAL A 58 26.00 -14.22 -15.89
C VAL A 58 26.99 -15.39 -15.81
N ARG A 59 28.24 -15.16 -15.45
CA ARG A 59 29.23 -16.23 -15.31
C ARG A 59 29.10 -17.03 -14.01
N LEU A 60 28.45 -16.49 -13.00
CA LEU A 60 28.33 -17.11 -11.67
C LEU A 60 27.60 -18.46 -11.71
N PRO A 61 26.43 -18.61 -12.38
CA PRO A 61 25.73 -19.90 -12.46
C PRO A 61 26.55 -21.02 -13.11
N VAL A 62 27.37 -20.66 -14.08
CA VAL A 62 28.27 -21.62 -14.77
C VAL A 62 29.41 -22.05 -13.87
N ARG A 63 29.98 -21.11 -13.09
CA ARG A 63 31.13 -21.39 -12.22
C ARG A 63 30.74 -22.01 -10.88
N ARG A 64 29.56 -21.66 -10.36
CA ARG A 64 29.08 -22.07 -9.03
C ARG A 64 27.59 -22.45 -9.02
N PRO A 65 27.19 -23.49 -9.76
CA PRO A 65 25.78 -23.84 -9.92
C PRO A 65 25.09 -24.17 -8.59
N VAL A 66 25.75 -24.87 -7.68
CA VAL A 66 25.20 -25.22 -6.35
C VAL A 66 24.91 -23.98 -5.52
N ALA A 67 25.78 -22.99 -5.60
CA ALA A 67 25.62 -21.74 -4.87
C ALA A 67 24.41 -20.94 -5.40
N VAL A 68 24.22 -20.91 -6.72
CA VAL A 68 23.05 -20.27 -7.34
C VAL A 68 21.76 -21.01 -7.01
N LEU A 69 21.79 -22.34 -6.95
CA LEU A 69 20.63 -23.13 -6.49
C LEU A 69 20.29 -22.79 -5.02
N GLY A 70 21.31 -22.64 -4.16
CA GLY A 70 21.09 -22.16 -2.78
C GLY A 70 20.45 -20.77 -2.73
N TYR A 71 20.89 -19.84 -3.57
CA TYR A 71 20.25 -18.54 -3.71
C TYR A 71 18.78 -18.63 -4.13
N VAL A 72 18.49 -19.42 -5.18
CA VAL A 72 17.12 -19.63 -5.65
C VAL A 72 16.26 -20.24 -4.54
N ALA A 73 16.78 -21.21 -3.80
CA ALA A 73 16.06 -21.83 -2.68
C ALA A 73 15.74 -20.82 -1.58
N VAL A 74 16.68 -19.94 -1.20
CA VAL A 74 16.46 -18.87 -0.21
C VAL A 74 15.44 -17.86 -0.72
N ALA A 75 15.54 -17.44 -1.98
CA ALA A 75 14.62 -16.50 -2.58
C ALA A 75 13.18 -17.06 -2.66
N VAL A 76 13.02 -18.30 -3.13
CA VAL A 76 11.72 -18.99 -3.19
C VAL A 76 11.18 -19.23 -1.77
N GLY A 77 12.03 -19.65 -0.83
CA GLY A 77 11.66 -19.82 0.57
C GLY A 77 11.14 -18.52 1.18
N GLY A 78 11.77 -17.40 0.90
CA GLY A 78 11.32 -16.07 1.33
C GLY A 78 9.92 -15.72 0.78
N VAL A 79 9.68 -15.99 -0.51
CA VAL A 79 8.36 -15.79 -1.12
C VAL A 79 7.31 -16.69 -0.47
N VAL A 80 7.63 -17.97 -0.24
CA VAL A 80 6.73 -18.92 0.43
C VAL A 80 6.37 -18.42 1.84
N VAL A 81 7.35 -17.96 2.61
CA VAL A 81 7.12 -17.38 3.94
C VAL A 81 6.19 -16.16 3.85
N ALA A 82 6.44 -15.25 2.89
CA ALA A 82 5.58 -14.08 2.71
C ALA A 82 4.14 -14.46 2.35
N VAL A 83 3.95 -15.47 1.49
CA VAL A 83 2.63 -15.98 1.09
C VAL A 83 1.91 -16.65 2.28
N VAL A 84 2.60 -17.48 3.05
CA VAL A 84 2.02 -18.17 4.23
C VAL A 84 1.62 -17.14 5.29
N VAL A 85 2.53 -16.23 5.64
CA VAL A 85 2.24 -15.16 6.61
C VAL A 85 1.09 -14.29 6.13
N GLY A 86 1.08 -13.96 4.84
CA GLY A 86 0.01 -13.19 4.22
C GLY A 86 -1.33 -13.90 4.24
N GLY A 87 -1.36 -15.19 3.97
CA GLY A 87 -2.57 -16.02 4.05
C GLY A 87 -3.14 -16.04 5.46
N VAL A 88 -2.29 -16.27 6.46
CA VAL A 88 -2.70 -16.22 7.88
C VAL A 88 -3.18 -14.83 8.27
N ALA A 89 -2.45 -13.78 7.90
CA ALA A 89 -2.83 -12.41 8.20
C ALA A 89 -4.14 -12.00 7.51
N ALA A 90 -4.41 -12.50 6.31
CA ALA A 90 -5.65 -12.23 5.59
C ALA A 90 -6.88 -12.78 6.34
N THR A 91 -6.77 -13.95 6.99
CA THR A 91 -7.87 -14.49 7.83
C THR A 91 -8.18 -13.60 9.04
N ALA A 92 -7.18 -12.82 9.50
CA ALA A 92 -7.33 -11.83 10.57
C ALA A 92 -7.70 -10.43 10.05
N GLY A 93 -8.02 -10.27 8.75
CA GLY A 93 -8.35 -8.98 8.14
C GLY A 93 -7.15 -8.07 7.85
N ALA A 94 -5.93 -8.62 7.83
CA ALA A 94 -4.69 -7.85 7.65
C ALA A 94 -3.85 -8.30 6.43
N PRO A 95 -4.39 -8.38 5.19
CA PRO A 95 -3.67 -8.91 4.02
C PRO A 95 -2.40 -8.12 3.67
N ARG A 96 -2.30 -6.83 4.02
CA ARG A 96 -1.12 -5.99 3.75
C ARG A 96 0.11 -6.38 4.56
N VAL A 97 -0.03 -7.16 5.62
CA VAL A 97 1.11 -7.71 6.38
C VAL A 97 2.00 -8.60 5.49
N ALA A 98 1.42 -9.31 4.51
CA ALA A 98 2.21 -10.05 3.50
C ALA A 98 3.19 -9.14 2.74
N ALA A 99 2.70 -7.97 2.32
CA ALA A 99 3.52 -7.00 1.59
C ALA A 99 4.63 -6.42 2.49
N LEU A 100 4.36 -6.18 3.77
CA LEU A 100 5.39 -5.77 4.73
C LEU A 100 6.49 -6.83 4.89
N VAL A 101 6.11 -8.08 5.08
CA VAL A 101 7.07 -9.20 5.19
C VAL A 101 7.87 -9.33 3.90
N GLY A 102 7.17 -9.31 2.75
CA GLY A 102 7.79 -9.38 1.43
C GLY A 102 8.77 -8.25 1.15
N THR A 103 8.51 -7.03 1.66
CA THR A 103 9.34 -5.86 1.40
C THR A 103 10.46 -5.67 2.44
N LEU A 104 10.22 -5.97 3.72
CA LEU A 104 11.16 -5.66 4.79
C LEU A 104 12.03 -6.82 5.25
N LEU A 105 11.53 -8.05 5.12
CA LEU A 105 12.26 -9.23 5.62
C LEU A 105 12.89 -10.04 4.49
N VAL A 106 12.18 -10.26 3.39
CA VAL A 106 12.69 -11.12 2.31
C VAL A 106 13.90 -10.51 1.60
N PRO A 107 13.87 -9.26 1.10
CA PRO A 107 15.02 -8.70 0.37
C PRO A 107 16.30 -8.63 1.20
N PRO A 108 16.31 -8.13 2.47
CA PRO A 108 17.54 -8.10 3.26
C PRO A 108 18.16 -9.47 3.50
N VAL A 109 17.32 -10.51 3.70
CA VAL A 109 17.81 -11.90 3.85
C VAL A 109 18.39 -12.41 2.55
N VAL A 110 17.68 -12.23 1.44
CA VAL A 110 18.11 -12.65 0.11
C VAL A 110 19.38 -11.91 -0.33
N ASP A 111 19.43 -10.58 -0.12
CA ASP A 111 20.58 -9.76 -0.51
C ASP A 111 21.80 -10.02 0.39
N GLY A 112 21.60 -10.26 1.68
CA GLY A 112 22.65 -10.70 2.59
C GLY A 112 23.25 -12.03 2.14
N PHE A 113 22.41 -13.00 1.79
CA PHE A 113 22.84 -14.30 1.25
C PHE A 113 23.58 -14.16 -0.09
N LYS A 114 23.04 -13.36 -1.04
CA LYS A 114 23.71 -13.08 -2.32
C LYS A 114 25.10 -12.45 -2.11
N THR A 115 25.19 -11.48 -1.20
CA THR A 115 26.46 -10.81 -0.92
C THR A 115 27.48 -11.78 -0.32
N ALA A 116 27.08 -12.62 0.64
CA ALA A 116 27.94 -13.65 1.22
C ALA A 116 28.40 -14.66 0.15
N LEU A 117 27.49 -15.10 -0.70
CA LEU A 117 27.76 -16.00 -1.82
C LEU A 117 28.73 -15.40 -2.82
N TYR A 118 28.52 -14.15 -3.20
CA TYR A 118 29.35 -13.44 -4.17
C TYR A 118 30.77 -13.18 -3.62
N ALA A 119 30.86 -12.73 -2.39
CA ALA A 119 32.15 -12.38 -1.73
C ALA A 119 32.88 -13.59 -1.14
N GLU A 120 32.33 -14.82 -1.21
CA GLU A 120 32.93 -16.04 -0.60
C GLU A 120 33.12 -15.96 0.92
N LEU A 121 32.44 -15.03 1.57
CA LEU A 121 32.60 -14.80 3.02
C LEU A 121 31.84 -15.81 3.91
N GLY A 122 31.12 -16.75 3.33
CA GLY A 122 30.22 -17.63 4.06
C GLY A 122 29.00 -16.90 4.62
N LEU A 123 28.21 -17.55 5.45
CA LEU A 123 27.14 -16.88 6.20
C LEU A 123 27.78 -15.87 7.17
N PRO A 124 27.28 -14.62 7.24
CA PRO A 124 27.80 -13.65 8.20
C PRO A 124 27.73 -14.26 9.60
N SER A 125 28.87 -14.38 10.26
CA SER A 125 28.89 -14.67 11.69
C SER A 125 28.07 -13.59 12.38
N ALA A 126 27.27 -13.97 13.38
CA ALA A 126 26.45 -13.02 14.12
C ALA A 126 27.32 -11.83 14.54
N PRO A 127 26.89 -10.59 14.31
CA PRO A 127 27.71 -9.43 14.65
C PRO A 127 28.03 -9.50 16.12
N ALA A 128 29.32 -9.38 16.45
CA ALA A 128 29.81 -9.30 17.83
C ALA A 128 29.34 -8.00 18.50
N THR A 129 28.04 -7.88 18.65
CA THR A 129 27.43 -6.78 19.38
C THR A 129 27.12 -7.28 20.76
N GLY A 130 27.77 -6.67 21.74
CA GLY A 130 27.53 -6.92 23.16
C GLY A 130 26.04 -6.90 23.52
N PRO A 131 25.62 -7.35 24.71
CA PRO A 131 24.24 -7.64 25.08
C PRO A 131 23.37 -6.37 25.17
N SER A 132 23.08 -5.74 24.04
CA SER A 132 22.01 -4.74 24.00
C SER A 132 20.70 -5.46 23.79
N SER A 133 19.78 -5.36 24.78
CA SER A 133 18.45 -5.95 24.65
C SER A 133 17.78 -5.47 23.34
N THR A 134 17.14 -6.37 22.61
CA THR A 134 16.41 -6.06 21.36
C THR A 134 15.47 -4.85 21.54
N GLY A 135 14.81 -4.75 22.70
CA GLY A 135 13.95 -3.61 23.01
C GLY A 135 14.68 -2.26 23.06
N ARG A 136 15.93 -2.22 23.52
CA ARG A 136 16.75 -0.98 23.51
C ARG A 136 17.10 -0.59 22.07
N ARG A 137 17.45 -1.55 21.22
CA ARG A 137 17.76 -1.30 19.80
C ARG A 137 16.54 -0.77 19.05
N VAL A 138 15.38 -1.40 19.24
CA VAL A 138 14.11 -0.96 18.64
C VAL A 138 13.76 0.46 19.09
N ARG A 139 13.79 0.72 20.40
CA ARG A 139 13.51 2.05 20.95
C ARG A 139 14.50 3.12 20.43
N SER A 140 15.78 2.81 20.31
CA SER A 140 16.77 3.73 19.78
C SER A 140 16.59 3.98 18.30
N ALA A 141 16.19 2.97 17.50
CA ALA A 141 15.92 3.11 16.08
C ALA A 141 14.73 4.05 15.84
N PHE A 142 13.60 3.84 16.51
CA PHE A 142 12.44 4.72 16.37
C PHE A 142 12.69 6.12 16.94
N GLY A 143 13.32 6.26 18.09
CA GLY A 143 13.67 7.58 18.62
C GLY A 143 14.69 8.33 17.77
N GLY A 144 15.64 7.63 17.16
CA GLY A 144 16.54 8.17 16.14
C GLY A 144 15.81 8.55 14.85
N GLY A 145 14.85 7.72 14.45
CA GLY A 145 13.98 7.96 13.30
C GLY A 145 13.16 9.24 13.46
N LEU A 146 12.45 9.42 14.58
CA LEU A 146 11.66 10.63 14.84
C LEU A 146 12.51 11.90 14.81
N ARG A 147 13.73 11.86 15.37
CA ARG A 147 14.69 12.99 15.26
C ARG A 147 15.08 13.25 13.81
N SER A 148 15.22 12.20 13.00
CA SER A 148 15.52 12.31 11.58
C SER A 148 14.37 12.93 10.80
N VAL A 149 13.11 12.63 11.15
CA VAL A 149 11.91 13.29 10.59
C VAL A 149 11.97 14.80 10.86
N GLY A 150 12.13 15.21 12.11
CA GLY A 150 12.22 16.62 12.47
C GLY A 150 13.41 17.34 11.82
N GLY A 151 14.56 16.65 11.70
CA GLY A 151 15.74 17.17 10.99
C GLY A 151 15.51 17.30 9.48
N PHE A 152 14.80 16.34 8.89
CA PHE A 152 14.47 16.35 7.46
C PHE A 152 13.51 17.50 7.12
N VAL A 153 12.44 17.66 7.89
CA VAL A 153 11.46 18.73 7.67
C VAL A 153 12.12 20.11 7.73
N ARG A 154 12.97 20.36 8.75
CA ARG A 154 13.69 21.64 8.89
C ARG A 154 14.75 21.84 7.81
N GLY A 155 15.42 20.77 7.38
CA GLY A 155 16.50 20.85 6.40
C GLY A 155 16.03 20.91 4.94
N HIS A 156 14.79 20.56 4.64
CA HIS A 156 14.26 20.48 3.27
C HIS A 156 12.90 21.16 3.13
N PRO A 157 12.75 22.44 3.53
CA PRO A 157 11.45 23.13 3.52
C PRO A 157 10.84 23.20 2.12
N VAL A 158 11.65 23.43 1.08
CA VAL A 158 11.17 23.50 -0.31
C VAL A 158 10.56 22.17 -0.76
N ALA A 159 11.19 21.03 -0.45
CA ALA A 159 10.67 19.71 -0.81
C ALA A 159 9.34 19.42 -0.06
N ASN A 160 9.25 19.80 1.22
CA ASN A 160 8.02 19.64 2.00
C ASN A 160 6.88 20.53 1.46
N LEU A 161 7.16 21.79 1.11
CA LEU A 161 6.17 22.67 0.50
C LEU A 161 5.74 22.20 -0.88
N ALA A 162 6.67 21.72 -1.71
CA ALA A 162 6.35 21.16 -3.03
C ALA A 162 5.47 19.89 -2.91
N SER A 163 5.79 19.01 -1.96
CA SER A 163 4.97 17.82 -1.68
C SER A 163 3.57 18.21 -1.20
N LEU A 164 3.46 19.15 -0.26
CA LEU A 164 2.18 19.67 0.23
C LEU A 164 1.38 20.30 -0.91
N ALA A 165 2.01 21.14 -1.74
CA ALA A 165 1.36 21.78 -2.87
C ALA A 165 0.84 20.75 -3.90
N CYS A 166 1.61 19.68 -4.16
CA CYS A 166 1.20 18.59 -5.05
C CYS A 166 -0.06 17.89 -4.53
N VAL A 167 -0.07 17.46 -3.25
CA VAL A 167 -1.22 16.78 -2.63
C VAL A 167 -2.44 17.69 -2.59
N THR A 168 -2.27 18.95 -2.20
CA THR A 168 -3.40 19.89 -2.08
C THR A 168 -3.96 20.27 -3.46
N ALA A 169 -3.12 20.51 -4.46
CA ALA A 169 -3.57 20.82 -5.83
C ALA A 169 -4.32 19.63 -6.45
N ALA A 170 -3.77 18.41 -6.31
CA ALA A 170 -4.44 17.20 -6.78
C ALA A 170 -5.74 16.91 -6.00
N GLY A 171 -5.75 17.18 -4.68
CA GLY A 171 -6.95 17.10 -3.86
C GLY A 171 -8.04 18.07 -4.31
N ALA A 172 -7.68 19.32 -4.57
CA ALA A 172 -8.62 20.31 -5.13
C ALA A 172 -9.18 19.86 -6.49
N ALA A 173 -8.31 19.33 -7.38
CA ALA A 173 -8.74 18.79 -8.67
C ALA A 173 -9.69 17.60 -8.52
N GLY A 174 -9.37 16.67 -7.61
CA GLY A 174 -10.23 15.51 -7.30
C GLY A 174 -11.59 15.93 -6.76
N TRP A 175 -11.60 16.91 -5.85
CA TRP A 175 -12.85 17.47 -5.28
C TRP A 175 -13.72 18.13 -6.35
N VAL A 176 -13.13 18.99 -7.19
CA VAL A 176 -13.85 19.67 -8.27
C VAL A 176 -14.43 18.65 -9.26
N ALA A 177 -13.61 17.66 -9.68
CA ALA A 177 -14.06 16.64 -10.62
C ALA A 177 -15.19 15.78 -10.05
N ALA A 178 -15.07 15.35 -8.80
CA ALA A 178 -16.07 14.50 -8.14
C ALA A 178 -17.36 15.27 -7.85
N ASN A 179 -17.27 16.49 -7.33
CA ASN A 179 -18.42 17.34 -7.05
C ASN A 179 -19.21 17.71 -8.34
N ALA A 180 -18.50 17.84 -9.47
CA ALA A 180 -19.15 18.10 -10.77
C ALA A 180 -20.00 16.92 -11.29
N THR A 181 -19.85 15.71 -10.73
CA THR A 181 -20.69 14.54 -11.09
C THR A 181 -22.11 14.65 -10.53
N GLY A 182 -22.34 15.45 -9.50
CA GLY A 182 -23.59 15.53 -8.76
C GLY A 182 -23.93 14.25 -7.98
N ILE A 183 -22.95 13.37 -7.77
CA ILE A 183 -23.12 12.13 -6.99
C ILE A 183 -22.91 12.48 -5.52
N ASP A 184 -23.93 12.26 -4.70
CA ASP A 184 -23.85 12.30 -3.25
C ASP A 184 -23.90 10.88 -2.71
N LEU A 185 -22.82 10.45 -2.06
CA LEU A 185 -22.77 9.16 -1.37
C LEU A 185 -23.31 9.32 0.06
N PRO A 186 -24.48 8.74 0.37
CA PRO A 186 -25.00 8.80 1.72
C PRO A 186 -24.10 8.01 2.67
N VAL A 187 -23.41 8.69 3.56
CA VAL A 187 -22.74 8.05 4.71
C VAL A 187 -23.79 7.91 5.81
N GLY A 188 -24.58 6.86 5.73
CA GLY A 188 -25.69 6.63 6.65
C GLY A 188 -25.65 5.26 7.31
N GLY A 189 -25.83 5.22 8.61
CA GLY A 189 -26.30 4.10 9.40
C GLY A 189 -25.25 3.17 9.96
N ASP A 190 -24.58 2.35 9.18
CA ASP A 190 -23.61 1.38 9.68
C ASP A 190 -22.18 1.66 9.19
N VAL A 191 -21.52 2.58 9.91
CA VAL A 191 -20.09 2.87 9.69
C VAL A 191 -19.21 1.66 9.98
N GLY A 192 -19.68 0.68 10.75
CA GLY A 192 -18.97 -0.55 11.10
C GLY A 192 -18.60 -1.38 9.85
N GLY A 193 -19.45 -1.38 8.84
CA GLY A 193 -19.16 -2.05 7.56
C GLY A 193 -17.98 -1.45 6.78
N VAL A 194 -17.68 -0.17 6.97
CA VAL A 194 -16.55 0.50 6.31
C VAL A 194 -15.22 0.10 6.95
N PHE A 195 -15.19 -0.12 8.27
CA PHE A 195 -13.97 -0.40 9.03
C PHE A 195 -13.70 -1.90 9.25
N GLY A 196 -14.57 -2.78 8.75
CA GLY A 196 -14.42 -4.24 8.83
C GLY A 196 -14.81 -4.83 10.18
N ALA A 197 -15.10 -6.14 10.18
CA ALA A 197 -15.61 -6.87 11.35
C ALA A 197 -14.54 -7.14 12.43
N VAL A 198 -13.25 -7.00 12.11
CA VAL A 198 -12.13 -7.29 13.02
C VAL A 198 -11.25 -6.05 13.18
N PRO A 199 -11.48 -5.23 14.22
CA PRO A 199 -10.74 -3.95 14.38
C PRO A 199 -9.23 -4.11 14.45
N VAL A 200 -8.72 -5.20 15.06
CA VAL A 200 -7.27 -5.47 15.14
C VAL A 200 -6.70 -5.77 13.75
N GLY A 201 -7.41 -6.55 12.94
CA GLY A 201 -7.00 -6.82 11.56
C GLY A 201 -6.97 -5.54 10.72
N THR A 202 -8.02 -4.74 10.81
CA THR A 202 -8.11 -3.43 10.16
C THR A 202 -6.96 -2.52 10.58
N PHE A 203 -6.68 -2.40 11.87
CA PHE A 203 -5.56 -1.63 12.41
C PHE A 203 -4.21 -2.05 11.80
N LEU A 204 -3.91 -3.36 11.81
CA LEU A 204 -2.67 -3.88 11.26
C LEU A 204 -2.57 -3.65 9.75
N ASN A 205 -3.69 -3.82 9.04
CA ASN A 205 -3.75 -3.60 7.60
C ASN A 205 -3.52 -2.13 7.23
N LEU A 206 -4.14 -1.20 7.95
CA LEU A 206 -3.99 0.25 7.75
C LEU A 206 -2.56 0.69 8.07
N ALA A 207 -2.01 0.31 9.23
CA ALA A 207 -0.65 0.64 9.60
C ALA A 207 0.37 0.14 8.56
N ALA A 208 0.20 -1.10 8.08
CA ALA A 208 1.02 -1.69 7.05
C ALA A 208 0.88 -0.96 5.69
N ASN A 209 -0.36 -0.72 5.26
CA ASN A 209 -0.65 -0.05 3.99
C ASN A 209 -0.06 1.36 3.94
N ASN A 210 -0.32 2.17 4.97
CA ASN A 210 0.06 3.58 4.98
C ASN A 210 1.58 3.74 5.05
N TRP A 211 2.27 2.85 5.81
CA TRP A 211 3.72 2.83 5.80
C TRP A 211 4.30 2.37 4.45
N LEU A 212 3.70 1.36 3.78
CA LEU A 212 4.13 0.91 2.44
C LEU A 212 3.95 2.02 1.39
N VAL A 213 2.84 2.75 1.43
CA VAL A 213 2.60 3.93 0.57
C VAL A 213 3.68 4.98 0.82
N ALA A 214 4.03 5.25 2.08
CA ALA A 214 5.10 6.19 2.41
C ALA A 214 6.47 5.72 1.91
N ALA A 215 6.76 4.42 2.00
CA ALA A 215 8.00 3.83 1.49
C ALA A 215 8.07 3.92 -0.05
N ASP A 216 6.97 3.63 -0.73
CA ASP A 216 6.84 3.80 -2.17
C ASP A 216 7.08 5.27 -2.57
N LEU A 217 6.36 6.22 -1.96
CA LEU A 217 6.55 7.65 -2.20
C LEU A 217 8.01 8.08 -2.05
N ALA A 218 8.68 7.61 -1.00
CA ALA A 218 10.04 8.04 -0.70
C ALA A 218 11.08 7.43 -1.66
N TYR A 219 10.98 6.12 -1.96
CA TYR A 219 11.98 5.43 -2.78
C TYR A 219 11.71 5.50 -4.28
N SER A 220 10.46 5.66 -4.71
CA SER A 220 10.13 5.90 -6.12
C SER A 220 10.76 7.19 -6.66
N GLY A 221 11.18 8.09 -5.75
CA GLY A 221 11.99 9.26 -6.07
C GLY A 221 13.28 8.95 -6.83
N LEU A 222 13.89 7.76 -6.66
CA LEU A 222 15.08 7.33 -7.40
C LEU A 222 14.92 7.41 -8.92
N ALA A 223 13.71 7.25 -9.44
CA ALA A 223 13.39 7.46 -10.86
C ALA A 223 13.14 8.96 -11.17
N ALA A 224 14.11 9.80 -10.84
CA ALA A 224 14.10 11.25 -11.08
C ALA A 224 12.92 12.01 -10.43
N GLY A 225 12.31 11.44 -9.40
CA GLY A 225 11.16 12.02 -8.68
C GLY A 225 9.82 11.91 -9.37
N VAL A 226 9.76 11.46 -10.62
CA VAL A 226 8.51 11.41 -11.42
C VAL A 226 7.47 10.47 -10.78
N PRO A 227 7.78 9.21 -10.40
CA PRO A 227 6.77 8.36 -9.77
C PRO A 227 6.32 8.90 -8.40
N ALA A 228 7.21 9.57 -7.65
CA ALA A 228 6.84 10.20 -6.38
C ALA A 228 5.78 11.30 -6.58
N VAL A 229 5.93 12.14 -7.62
CA VAL A 229 4.92 13.17 -7.98
C VAL A 229 3.59 12.51 -8.37
N VAL A 230 3.64 11.46 -9.18
CA VAL A 230 2.43 10.73 -9.61
C VAL A 230 1.73 10.11 -8.39
N SER A 231 2.46 9.43 -7.52
CA SER A 231 1.90 8.79 -6.33
C SER A 231 1.32 9.83 -5.35
N LEU A 232 2.01 10.97 -5.11
CA LEU A 232 1.48 12.10 -4.35
C LEU A 232 0.18 12.65 -4.96
N GLY A 233 0.19 12.85 -6.29
CA GLY A 233 -0.98 13.33 -7.02
C GLY A 233 -2.17 12.38 -6.90
N LEU A 234 -1.96 11.07 -7.05
CA LEU A 234 -3.00 10.07 -6.89
C LEU A 234 -3.57 10.04 -5.46
N ASN A 235 -2.71 10.11 -4.44
CA ASN A 235 -3.18 10.20 -3.05
C ASN A 235 -4.04 11.45 -2.82
N GLY A 236 -3.58 12.61 -3.25
CA GLY A 236 -4.36 13.85 -3.16
C GLY A 236 -5.69 13.77 -3.90
N LEU A 237 -5.66 13.28 -5.15
CA LEU A 237 -6.84 13.18 -6.00
C LEU A 237 -7.90 12.27 -5.40
N VAL A 238 -7.52 11.12 -4.83
CA VAL A 238 -8.44 10.20 -4.15
C VAL A 238 -9.07 10.86 -2.92
N ILE A 239 -8.26 11.50 -2.07
CA ILE A 239 -8.77 12.21 -0.88
C ILE A 239 -9.76 13.29 -1.30
N GLY A 240 -9.41 14.10 -2.31
CA GLY A 240 -10.28 15.13 -2.84
C GLY A 240 -11.56 14.59 -3.48
N ALA A 241 -11.47 13.51 -4.25
CA ALA A 241 -12.62 12.87 -4.86
C ALA A 241 -13.62 12.37 -3.81
N VAL A 242 -13.14 11.74 -2.76
CA VAL A 242 -13.99 11.31 -1.63
C VAL A 242 -14.64 12.52 -0.96
N ALA A 243 -13.88 13.60 -0.72
CA ALA A 243 -14.40 14.84 -0.17
C ALA A 243 -15.47 15.52 -1.07
N GLY A 244 -15.42 15.26 -2.39
CA GLY A 244 -16.37 15.84 -3.37
C GLY A 244 -17.69 15.09 -3.49
N VAL A 245 -17.78 13.83 -3.01
CA VAL A 245 -18.99 12.99 -3.10
C VAL A 245 -19.60 12.63 -1.75
N VAL A 246 -18.94 12.96 -0.64
CA VAL A 246 -19.39 12.67 0.73
C VAL A 246 -19.83 13.98 1.41
N ASP A 247 -20.85 13.92 2.24
CA ASP A 247 -21.26 15.06 3.07
C ASP A 247 -20.04 15.65 3.81
N PRO A 248 -19.82 16.97 3.79
CA PRO A 248 -18.64 17.60 4.38
C PRO A 248 -18.45 17.30 5.87
N LEU A 249 -19.54 17.23 6.65
CA LEU A 249 -19.45 16.91 8.08
C LEU A 249 -19.06 15.45 8.27
N ALA A 250 -19.64 14.54 7.47
CA ALA A 250 -19.29 13.13 7.48
C ALA A 250 -17.84 12.92 7.05
N PHE A 251 -17.37 13.62 6.02
CA PHE A 251 -15.98 13.57 5.58
C PHE A 251 -15.02 13.99 6.70
N VAL A 252 -15.30 15.11 7.34
CA VAL A 252 -14.47 15.60 8.47
C VAL A 252 -14.50 14.62 9.63
N ALA A 253 -15.67 14.08 10.00
CA ALA A 253 -15.78 13.11 11.10
C ALA A 253 -15.01 11.81 10.81
N LEU A 254 -14.96 11.38 9.55
CA LEU A 254 -14.27 10.16 9.14
C LEU A 254 -12.76 10.36 8.96
N VAL A 255 -12.33 11.51 8.40
CA VAL A 255 -10.93 11.72 7.99
C VAL A 255 -10.13 12.50 9.02
N ALA A 256 -10.69 13.54 9.66
CA ALA A 256 -9.92 14.42 10.54
C ALA A 256 -9.25 13.70 11.72
N PRO A 257 -9.87 12.70 12.41
CA PRO A 257 -9.25 12.09 13.58
C PRO A 257 -7.87 11.47 13.32
N HIS A 258 -7.69 10.79 12.21
CA HIS A 258 -6.42 10.16 11.81
C HIS A 258 -5.64 11.00 10.81
N GLY A 259 -6.33 11.70 9.91
CA GLY A 259 -5.74 12.49 8.82
C GLY A 259 -4.81 13.60 9.29
N VAL A 260 -5.03 14.18 10.48
CA VAL A 260 -4.14 15.20 11.07
C VAL A 260 -2.73 14.64 11.38
N ILE A 261 -2.58 13.33 11.47
CA ILE A 261 -1.30 12.65 11.68
C ILE A 261 -0.81 12.04 10.36
N GLU A 262 -1.68 11.38 9.63
CA GLU A 262 -1.35 10.61 8.44
C GLU A 262 -0.98 11.50 7.25
N ILE A 263 -1.77 12.54 6.96
CA ILE A 263 -1.52 13.42 5.81
C ILE A 263 -0.16 14.13 5.92
N PRO A 264 0.23 14.72 7.08
CA PRO A 264 1.59 15.23 7.25
C PRO A 264 2.67 14.16 7.06
N ALA A 265 2.45 12.92 7.53
CA ALA A 265 3.41 11.84 7.35
C ALA A 265 3.59 11.45 5.88
N ILE A 266 2.51 11.40 5.09
CA ILE A 266 2.53 11.19 3.63
C ILE A 266 3.25 12.36 2.93
N VAL A 267 2.96 13.60 3.31
CA VAL A 267 3.66 14.79 2.76
C VAL A 267 5.17 14.71 3.00
N ILE A 268 5.60 14.32 4.19
CA ILE A 268 7.03 14.15 4.52
C ILE A 268 7.66 13.02 3.69
N ALA A 269 6.95 11.90 3.52
CA ALA A 269 7.42 10.78 2.67
C ALA A 269 7.55 11.21 1.21
N GLY A 270 6.58 11.95 0.68
CA GLY A 270 6.63 12.51 -0.66
C GLY A 270 7.76 13.52 -0.84
N ALA A 271 7.97 14.40 0.15
CA ALA A 271 9.10 15.33 0.17
C ALA A 271 10.44 14.58 0.15
N ALA A 272 10.54 13.44 0.86
CA ALA A 272 11.71 12.58 0.82
C ALA A 272 11.95 12.00 -0.59
N GLY A 273 10.88 11.58 -1.28
CA GLY A 273 10.94 11.15 -2.67
C GLY A 273 11.37 12.26 -3.64
N LEU A 274 10.81 13.46 -3.51
CA LEU A 274 11.22 14.61 -4.32
C LEU A 274 12.69 14.98 -4.09
N HIS A 275 13.15 14.96 -2.84
CA HIS A 275 14.55 15.20 -2.49
C HIS A 275 15.46 14.14 -3.13
N LEU A 276 15.09 12.85 -3.02
CA LEU A 276 15.86 11.74 -3.61
C LEU A 276 15.90 11.85 -5.14
N GLY A 277 14.81 12.29 -5.77
CA GLY A 277 14.75 12.58 -7.21
C GLY A 277 15.72 13.68 -7.61
N GLY A 278 15.81 14.74 -6.82
CA GLY A 278 16.77 15.82 -7.03
C GLY A 278 18.22 15.34 -6.92
N VAL A 279 18.53 14.50 -5.93
CA VAL A 279 19.85 13.87 -5.77
C VAL A 279 20.16 12.95 -6.95
N GLY A 280 19.21 12.11 -7.38
CA GLY A 280 19.36 11.22 -8.54
C GLY A 280 19.62 11.98 -9.84
N ILE A 281 18.86 13.05 -10.12
CA ILE A 281 19.09 13.94 -11.26
C ILE A 281 20.48 14.60 -11.14
N GLY A 282 20.88 15.02 -9.95
CA GLY A 282 22.20 15.57 -9.67
C GLY A 282 23.33 14.59 -9.98
N ALA A 283 23.14 13.31 -9.61
CA ALA A 283 24.08 12.24 -9.92
C ALA A 283 24.20 11.98 -11.43
N LEU A 284 23.07 11.93 -12.14
CA LEU A 284 23.06 11.79 -13.61
C LEU A 284 23.75 12.94 -14.31
N ARG A 285 23.78 14.13 -13.71
CA ARG A 285 24.46 15.32 -14.21
C ARG A 285 25.90 15.47 -13.70
N GLY A 286 26.43 14.47 -13.00
CA GLY A 286 27.78 14.49 -12.43
C GLY A 286 27.99 15.46 -11.26
N ARG A 287 26.92 15.97 -10.63
CA ARG A 287 26.98 16.90 -9.48
C ARG A 287 27.06 16.18 -8.14
N HIS A 288 26.63 14.93 -8.10
CA HIS A 288 26.64 14.07 -6.92
C HIS A 288 27.35 12.76 -7.23
N GLY A 289 28.19 12.31 -6.31
CA GLY A 289 28.83 11.00 -6.39
C GLY A 289 27.97 9.89 -5.78
N ASP A 290 28.41 8.65 -5.96
CA ASP A 290 27.72 7.47 -5.40
C ASP A 290 27.57 7.56 -3.87
N GLY A 291 28.56 8.17 -3.19
CA GLY A 291 28.52 8.43 -1.75
C GLY A 291 27.37 9.33 -1.32
N ASP A 292 27.04 10.35 -2.13
CA ASP A 292 25.95 11.30 -1.85
C ASP A 292 24.59 10.61 -2.00
N VAL A 293 24.42 9.82 -3.06
CA VAL A 293 23.23 9.02 -3.31
C VAL A 293 23.00 8.02 -2.17
N ALA A 294 24.06 7.29 -1.78
CA ALA A 294 23.99 6.34 -0.67
C ALA A 294 23.68 7.03 0.67
N ALA A 295 24.21 8.24 0.90
CA ALA A 295 23.91 9.03 2.09
C ALA A 295 22.45 9.51 2.10
N ALA A 296 21.91 9.92 0.94
CA ALA A 296 20.50 10.31 0.80
C ALA A 296 19.57 9.11 1.09
N ILE A 297 19.82 7.94 0.50
CA ILE A 297 19.07 6.72 0.73
C ILE A 297 19.07 6.35 2.23
N ARG A 298 20.23 6.36 2.89
CA ARG A 298 20.35 6.10 4.34
C ARG A 298 19.61 7.12 5.19
N ARG A 299 19.57 8.38 4.78
CA ARG A 299 18.81 9.43 5.46
C ARG A 299 17.32 9.15 5.35
N ILE A 300 16.83 8.85 4.14
CA ILE A 300 15.42 8.56 3.89
C ILE A 300 14.96 7.31 4.64
N TYR A 301 15.78 6.27 4.68
CA TYR A 301 15.51 5.09 5.51
C TYR A 301 15.25 5.45 6.97
N ARG A 302 16.06 6.35 7.56
CA ARG A 302 15.85 6.81 8.94
C ARG A 302 14.58 7.65 9.11
N VAL A 303 14.24 8.45 8.08
CA VAL A 303 12.96 9.20 8.07
C VAL A 303 11.79 8.21 8.05
N LEU A 304 11.80 7.22 7.16
CA LEU A 304 10.75 6.20 7.08
C LEU A 304 10.59 5.40 8.37
N LEU A 305 11.69 5.04 9.05
CA LEU A 305 11.63 4.44 10.38
C LEU A 305 10.96 5.37 11.41
N GLY A 306 11.19 6.67 11.29
CA GLY A 306 10.56 7.67 12.16
C GLY A 306 9.08 7.90 11.87
N LEU A 307 8.62 7.61 10.64
CA LEU A 307 7.20 7.70 10.27
C LEU A 307 6.39 6.49 10.76
N VAL A 308 7.03 5.33 11.04
CA VAL A 308 6.33 4.13 11.54
C VAL A 308 5.41 4.42 12.72
N PRO A 309 5.89 5.03 13.84
CA PRO A 309 5.02 5.29 14.98
C PRO A 309 3.87 6.24 14.65
N LEU A 310 4.05 7.18 13.71
CA LEU A 310 2.97 8.09 13.28
C LEU A 310 1.88 7.32 12.54
N PHE A 311 2.23 6.44 11.61
CA PHE A 311 1.25 5.60 10.91
C PHE A 311 0.59 4.57 11.84
N VAL A 312 1.31 4.02 12.82
CA VAL A 312 0.71 3.14 13.83
C VAL A 312 -0.32 3.90 14.66
N VAL A 313 -0.03 5.13 15.09
CA VAL A 313 -0.99 5.95 15.84
C VAL A 313 -2.18 6.34 14.95
N ALA A 314 -1.94 6.79 13.71
CA ALA A 314 -3.01 7.13 12.77
C ALA A 314 -3.94 5.94 12.51
N ALA A 315 -3.37 4.76 12.22
CA ALA A 315 -4.13 3.53 12.00
C ALA A 315 -4.92 3.09 13.24
N PHE A 316 -4.36 3.28 14.44
CA PHE A 316 -5.09 3.02 15.69
C PHE A 316 -6.30 3.96 15.84
N VAL A 317 -6.09 5.25 15.60
CA VAL A 317 -7.18 6.23 15.63
C VAL A 317 -8.23 5.88 14.58
N GLU A 318 -7.84 5.53 13.37
CA GLU A 318 -8.75 5.17 12.29
C GLU A 318 -9.56 3.90 12.61
N ALA A 319 -8.90 2.82 13.07
CA ALA A 319 -9.57 1.54 13.31
C ALA A 319 -10.46 1.53 14.56
N PHE A 320 -10.11 2.30 15.61
CA PHE A 320 -10.78 2.19 16.91
C PHE A 320 -11.55 3.47 17.32
N LEU A 321 -11.04 4.66 16.99
CA LEU A 321 -11.65 5.90 17.41
C LEU A 321 -12.56 6.51 16.36
N THR A 322 -12.16 6.50 15.09
CA THR A 322 -12.94 7.11 14.01
C THR A 322 -14.35 6.56 13.90
N PRO A 323 -14.62 5.23 14.03
CA PRO A 323 -15.99 4.71 14.02
C PRO A 323 -16.85 5.28 15.15
N ALA A 324 -16.29 5.42 16.36
CA ALA A 324 -17.00 5.96 17.50
C ALA A 324 -17.32 7.46 17.34
N VAL A 325 -16.36 8.24 16.82
CA VAL A 325 -16.53 9.68 16.54
C VAL A 325 -17.57 9.89 15.43
N ALA A 326 -17.49 9.10 14.36
CA ALA A 326 -18.45 9.16 13.26
C ALA A 326 -19.87 8.81 13.72
N ALA A 327 -20.04 7.73 14.50
CA ALA A 327 -21.33 7.34 15.07
C ALA A 327 -21.91 8.44 15.98
N ALA A 328 -21.09 9.06 16.84
CA ALA A 328 -21.51 10.14 17.73
C ALA A 328 -21.85 11.43 16.98
N GLY A 329 -21.12 11.76 15.90
CA GLY A 329 -21.33 12.95 15.07
C GLY A 329 -22.54 12.80 14.14
N LEU A 330 -22.63 11.68 13.44
CA LEU A 330 -23.68 11.41 12.46
C LEU A 330 -24.99 10.95 13.10
N GLY A 331 -24.94 10.23 14.24
CA GLY A 331 -26.14 9.80 14.98
C GLY A 331 -26.97 10.93 15.55
N ARG A 332 -26.38 12.11 15.81
CA ARG A 332 -27.12 13.30 16.25
C ARG A 332 -27.89 14.01 15.12
N GLY A 333 -27.54 13.73 13.86
CA GLY A 333 -28.22 14.28 12.68
C GLY A 333 -29.33 13.39 12.13
N ALA A 334 -29.35 12.12 12.46
CA ALA A 334 -30.41 11.20 12.07
C ALA A 334 -31.66 11.47 12.92
N ARG A 335 -32.53 12.39 12.43
CA ARG A 335 -33.92 12.39 12.91
C ARG A 335 -34.47 10.96 12.74
N PRO A 336 -35.01 10.34 13.80
CA PRO A 336 -35.66 9.04 13.62
C PRO A 336 -36.68 9.19 12.47
N PRO A 337 -36.79 8.20 11.59
CA PRO A 337 -37.77 8.24 10.53
C PRO A 337 -39.11 8.57 11.21
N ARG A 338 -39.73 9.67 10.78
CA ARG A 338 -41.06 10.06 11.28
C ARG A 338 -41.89 8.81 11.15
N ALA A 339 -42.32 8.26 12.29
CA ALA A 339 -43.25 7.11 12.31
C ALA A 339 -44.32 7.45 11.27
N ALA A 340 -44.41 6.62 10.23
CA ALA A 340 -45.45 6.77 9.24
C ALA A 340 -46.76 6.79 10.03
N GLY A 341 -47.41 7.97 10.02
CA GLY A 341 -48.70 8.07 10.67
C GLY A 341 -49.58 6.95 10.14
N PRO A 342 -50.57 6.43 10.93
CA PRO A 342 -51.43 5.36 10.50
C PRO A 342 -51.94 5.73 9.09
N GLY A 343 -51.60 4.91 8.12
CA GLY A 343 -52.03 5.11 6.73
C GLY A 343 -53.56 5.20 6.68
N PRO A 344 -54.12 5.89 5.67
CA PRO A 344 -55.56 5.97 5.54
C PRO A 344 -56.17 4.54 5.59
N PRO A 345 -57.31 4.37 6.26
CA PRO A 345 -57.96 3.05 6.37
C PRO A 345 -58.17 2.50 4.93
N PRO A 346 -58.02 1.20 4.71
CA PRO A 346 -58.22 0.62 3.41
C PRO A 346 -59.68 0.89 2.95
N PRO A 347 -59.96 1.19 1.67
CA PRO A 347 -61.28 1.42 1.19
C PRO A 347 -62.13 0.22 1.48
N GLY A 348 -63.30 0.46 2.13
CA GLY A 348 -64.19 -0.56 2.63
C GLY A 348 -64.51 -1.58 1.55
N ARG A 349 -64.24 -2.83 1.81
CA ARG A 349 -64.78 -3.95 1.03
C ARG A 349 -66.29 -3.98 1.29
N THR A 350 -67.06 -3.53 0.32
CA THR A 350 -68.50 -3.80 0.25
C THR A 350 -68.68 -5.30 0.02
N PHE A 351 -69.13 -5.99 1.05
CA PHE A 351 -69.63 -7.35 0.86
C PHE A 351 -71.03 -7.29 0.22
N PRO A 352 -71.27 -7.95 -0.90
CA PRO A 352 -72.63 -8.08 -1.48
C PRO A 352 -73.32 -9.21 -0.68
N GLY A 353 -74.47 -8.89 -0.13
CA GLY A 353 -75.46 -9.89 0.28
C GLY A 353 -75.61 -10.15 1.78
N SER A 354 -76.36 -9.29 2.47
CA SER A 354 -77.23 -9.73 3.58
C SER A 354 -78.67 -9.35 3.22
N ALA A 355 -79.38 -10.31 2.66
CA ALA A 355 -80.85 -10.23 2.48
C ALA A 355 -81.52 -9.89 3.80
N ARG A 356 -82.26 -8.78 3.86
CA ARG A 356 -83.15 -8.43 4.93
C ARG A 356 -84.32 -9.44 4.97
N ALA A 357 -84.54 -10.19 6.04
CA ALA A 357 -85.73 -10.93 6.33
C ALA A 357 -86.91 -9.94 6.61
N PRO A 358 -88.14 -10.21 6.18
CA PRO A 358 -89.30 -9.33 6.41
C PRO A 358 -89.72 -9.40 7.86
N PRO A 359 -90.38 -8.33 8.41
CA PRO A 359 -90.91 -8.31 9.77
C PRO A 359 -92.13 -9.17 9.87
N ARG A 360 -92.15 -10.04 10.89
CA ARG A 360 -93.40 -10.77 11.34
C ARG A 360 -94.29 -9.81 12.11
N ALA A 361 -95.47 -9.68 11.62
CA ALA A 361 -96.58 -9.07 12.33
C ALA A 361 -97.07 -9.99 13.48
N LEU A 362 -97.12 -9.44 14.67
CA LEU A 362 -98.22 -9.39 15.65
C LEU A 362 -97.79 -8.56 16.84
#